data_95b7605c5b0c711f0a371bb9341655bd
#
_entry.id   95b7605c5b0c711f0a371bb9341655bd
#
_cell.length_a   1.000
_cell.length_b   1.000
_cell.length_c   1.000
_cell.angle_alpha   90.00
_cell.angle_beta   90.00
_cell.angle_gamma   90.00
#
_symmetry.space_group_name_H-M   'P 1'
#
loop_
_entity.id
_entity.type
_entity.pdbx_description
1 polymer ?
#
loop_
_entity_poly.entity_id
_entity_poly.type
_entity_poly.pdbx_seq_one_letter_code
_entity_poly.pdbx_strand_id
1 'polypeptide(L)'
;ILKSKIFFEHIISNYPNTDYAMDSIFKLELINEVLASKEMYLARYYFDREKWIPAINRFKTVIENYNDSIFIEEALHRLVEIHYKIGLEEEAKKYAYLLGYNYQSSEWYEKSYKIFNKGYVPKIKKKKNKNSLIDKIKTKIF
;
A
#
# COMPACT_ATOMS: atom_id res chain seq x y z
N ILE A 1 -11.98 8.95 16.91
CA ILE A 1 -10.79 8.79 16.07
C ILE A 1 -10.12 10.14 15.76
N LEU A 2 -10.80 11.13 15.16
CA LEU A 2 -10.19 12.44 14.85
C LEU A 2 -9.73 13.20 16.10
N LYS A 3 -10.53 13.22 17.17
CA LYS A 3 -10.12 13.83 18.46
C LYS A 3 -8.88 13.13 19.05
N SER A 4 -8.82 11.81 18.96
CA SER A 4 -7.66 11.04 19.44
C SER A 4 -6.41 11.35 18.63
N LYS A 5 -6.53 11.51 17.31
CA LYS A 5 -5.43 11.89 16.43
C LYS A 5 -4.84 13.24 16.85
N ILE A 6 -5.66 14.28 16.99
CA ILE A 6 -5.23 15.61 17.42
C ILE A 6 -4.53 15.56 18.78
N PHE A 7 -5.05 14.75 19.71
CA PHE A 7 -4.46 14.62 21.04
C PHE A 7 -3.07 13.98 21.00
N PHE A 8 -2.87 12.91 20.20
CA PHE A 8 -1.56 12.28 20.06
C PHE A 8 -0.56 13.17 19.31
N GLU A 9 -0.99 13.88 18.27
CA GLU A 9 -0.16 14.87 17.59
C GLU A 9 0.30 15.98 18.55
N HIS A 10 -0.57 16.43 19.43
CA HIS A 10 -0.23 17.40 20.47
C HIS A 10 0.83 16.87 21.43
N ILE A 11 0.71 15.61 21.88
CA ILE A 11 1.71 15.00 22.79
C ILE A 11 3.07 14.91 22.09
N ILE A 12 3.10 14.43 20.85
CA ILE A 12 4.35 14.28 20.07
C ILE A 12 5.03 15.64 19.88
N SER A 13 4.27 16.68 19.58
CA SER A 13 4.81 18.03 19.32
C SER A 13 5.33 18.71 20.58
N ASN A 14 4.64 18.56 21.71
CA ASN A 14 4.98 19.30 22.92
C ASN A 14 5.91 18.53 23.89
N TYR A 15 5.96 17.19 23.77
CA TYR A 15 6.75 16.34 24.67
C TYR A 15 7.57 15.28 23.90
N PRO A 16 8.38 15.65 22.88
CA PRO A 16 8.95 14.73 21.90
C PRO A 16 9.93 13.70 22.48
N ASN A 17 10.54 14.00 23.62
CA ASN A 17 11.56 13.14 24.24
C ASN A 17 11.02 12.32 25.43
N THR A 18 9.74 11.99 25.41
CA THR A 18 9.08 11.22 26.47
C THR A 18 8.59 9.86 25.97
N ASP A 19 8.46 8.88 26.87
CA ASP A 19 7.85 7.58 26.57
C ASP A 19 6.40 7.75 26.07
N TYR A 20 5.71 8.78 26.55
CA TYR A 20 4.36 9.13 26.09
C TYR A 20 4.33 9.55 24.62
N ALA A 21 5.36 10.24 24.13
CA ALA A 21 5.47 10.59 22.71
C ALA A 21 5.69 9.34 21.85
N MET A 22 6.57 8.42 22.29
CA MET A 22 6.79 7.15 21.57
C MET A 22 5.51 6.32 21.49
N ASP A 23 4.79 6.14 22.61
CA ASP A 23 3.51 5.45 22.63
C ASP A 23 2.45 6.15 21.74
N SER A 24 2.47 7.48 21.73
CA SER A 24 1.57 8.28 20.89
C SER A 24 1.85 8.11 19.40
N ILE A 25 3.11 7.95 18.98
CA ILE A 25 3.48 7.65 17.59
C ILE A 25 2.85 6.33 17.15
N PHE A 26 3.02 5.24 17.91
CA PHE A 26 2.42 3.95 17.60
C PHE A 26 0.88 4.01 17.49
N LYS A 27 0.25 4.73 18.41
CA LYS A 27 -1.20 4.91 18.40
C LYS A 27 -1.65 5.73 17.19
N LEU A 28 -0.86 6.72 16.78
CA LEU A 28 -1.14 7.53 15.62
C LEU A 28 -1.01 6.73 14.32
N GLU A 29 0.03 5.88 14.21
CA GLU A 29 0.19 4.96 13.08
C GLU A 29 -1.00 4.00 12.97
N LEU A 30 -1.43 3.40 14.08
CA LEU A 30 -2.61 2.54 14.10
C LEU A 30 -3.89 3.27 13.67
N ILE A 31 -4.08 4.50 14.13
CA ILE A 31 -5.21 5.33 13.71
C ILE A 31 -5.16 5.62 12.21
N ASN A 32 -3.99 5.95 11.67
CA ASN A 32 -3.81 6.20 10.25
C ASN A 32 -4.12 4.95 9.41
N GLU A 33 -3.69 3.75 9.85
CA GLU A 33 -4.04 2.49 9.18
C GLU A 33 -5.56 2.22 9.18
N VAL A 34 -6.25 2.50 10.28
CA VAL A 34 -7.71 2.36 10.35
C VAL A 34 -8.41 3.34 9.40
N LEU A 35 -7.94 4.58 9.32
CA LEU A 35 -8.48 5.58 8.42
C LEU A 35 -8.20 5.24 6.95
N ALA A 36 -6.97 4.80 6.63
CA ALA A 36 -6.61 4.32 5.30
C ALA A 36 -7.47 3.12 4.88
N SER A 37 -7.67 2.15 5.77
CA SER A 37 -8.54 1.00 5.53
C SER A 37 -9.98 1.41 5.19
N LYS A 38 -10.52 2.42 5.88
CA LYS A 38 -11.86 2.96 5.59
C LYS A 38 -11.92 3.57 4.18
N GLU A 39 -10.93 4.37 3.81
CA GLU A 39 -10.86 4.97 2.47
C GLU A 39 -10.73 3.88 1.39
N MET A 40 -9.91 2.85 1.62
CA MET A 40 -9.76 1.71 0.72
C MET A 40 -11.05 0.91 0.57
N TYR A 41 -11.78 0.69 1.66
CA TYR A 41 -13.09 0.02 1.59
C TYR A 41 -14.06 0.78 0.68
N LEU A 42 -14.17 2.09 0.83
CA LEU A 42 -15.01 2.94 -0.01
C LEU A 42 -14.51 2.98 -1.46
N ALA A 43 -13.19 3.06 -1.65
CA ALA A 43 -12.57 3.05 -2.97
C ALA A 43 -12.90 1.76 -3.74
N ARG A 44 -12.72 0.59 -3.12
CA ARG A 44 -13.07 -0.72 -3.70
C ARG A 44 -14.57 -0.83 -4.00
N TYR A 45 -15.41 -0.35 -3.09
CA TYR A 45 -16.87 -0.33 -3.30
C TYR A 45 -17.25 0.45 -4.57
N TYR A 46 -16.66 1.62 -4.80
CA TYR A 46 -16.90 2.41 -6.01
C TYR A 46 -16.24 1.77 -7.24
N PHE A 47 -15.06 1.20 -7.10
CA PHE A 47 -14.34 0.51 -8.16
C PHE A 47 -15.16 -0.66 -8.72
N ASP A 48 -15.69 -1.52 -7.85
CA ASP A 48 -16.50 -2.69 -8.23
C ASP A 48 -17.80 -2.31 -8.94
N ARG A 49 -18.27 -1.09 -8.75
CA ARG A 49 -19.44 -0.53 -9.41
C ARG A 49 -19.12 0.36 -10.60
N GLU A 50 -17.86 0.35 -11.04
CA GLU A 50 -17.35 1.15 -12.15
C GLU A 50 -17.59 2.67 -11.99
N LYS A 51 -17.73 3.13 -10.75
CA LYS A 51 -17.83 4.55 -10.40
C LYS A 51 -16.42 5.14 -10.29
N TRP A 52 -15.81 5.42 -11.46
CA TRP A 52 -14.38 5.75 -11.54
C TRP A 52 -13.98 7.00 -10.79
N ILE A 53 -14.76 8.10 -10.94
CA ILE A 53 -14.40 9.38 -10.30
C ILE A 53 -14.36 9.27 -8.77
N PRO A 54 -15.40 8.79 -8.07
CA PRO A 54 -15.33 8.63 -6.62
C PRO A 54 -14.28 7.58 -6.21
N ALA A 55 -14.05 6.52 -6.98
CA ALA A 55 -12.99 5.54 -6.70
C ALA A 55 -11.60 6.21 -6.76
N ILE A 56 -11.31 6.96 -7.82
CA ILE A 56 -10.06 7.71 -7.97
C ILE A 56 -9.83 8.64 -6.78
N ASN A 57 -10.84 9.40 -6.38
CA ASN A 57 -10.71 10.35 -5.27
C ASN A 57 -10.36 9.63 -3.95
N ARG A 58 -10.98 8.48 -3.67
CA ARG A 58 -10.68 7.69 -2.47
C ARG A 58 -9.29 7.07 -2.49
N PHE A 59 -8.87 6.48 -3.62
CA PHE A 59 -7.51 5.96 -3.75
C PHE A 59 -6.46 7.06 -3.64
N LYS A 60 -6.69 8.24 -4.22
CA LYS A 60 -5.82 9.42 -4.05
C LYS A 60 -5.71 9.85 -2.59
N THR A 61 -6.83 9.87 -1.86
CA THR A 61 -6.81 10.18 -0.42
C THR A 61 -5.88 9.25 0.35
N VAL A 62 -5.83 7.95 0.00
CA VAL A 62 -4.90 7.01 0.64
C VAL A 62 -3.45 7.39 0.34
N ILE A 63 -3.13 7.70 -0.92
CA ILE A 63 -1.76 8.03 -1.33
C ILE A 63 -1.28 9.35 -0.72
N GLU A 64 -2.15 10.34 -0.63
CA GLU A 64 -1.80 11.68 -0.18
C GLU A 64 -1.77 11.82 1.35
N ASN A 65 -2.70 11.17 2.06
CA ASN A 65 -2.88 11.36 3.49
C ASN A 65 -2.36 10.19 4.34
N TYR A 66 -2.10 9.03 3.74
CA TYR A 66 -1.71 7.80 4.44
C TYR A 66 -0.59 7.07 3.67
N ASN A 67 0.45 7.82 3.30
CA ASN A 67 1.55 7.37 2.44
C ASN A 67 2.41 6.24 3.03
N ASP A 68 2.38 6.04 4.35
CA ASP A 68 3.08 4.96 5.05
C ASP A 68 2.19 3.73 5.28
N SER A 69 0.92 3.78 4.82
CA SER A 69 -0.02 2.68 4.98
C SER A 69 0.34 1.46 4.13
N ILE A 70 0.02 0.28 4.65
CA ILE A 70 0.13 -0.99 3.91
C ILE A 70 -0.71 -1.03 2.62
N PHE A 71 -1.66 -0.12 2.47
CA PHE A 71 -2.57 -0.05 1.33
C PHE A 71 -2.04 0.77 0.15
N ILE A 72 -0.88 1.43 0.29
CA ILE A 72 -0.35 2.36 -0.74
C ILE A 72 -0.13 1.68 -2.09
N GLU A 73 0.43 0.47 -2.07
CA GLU A 73 0.74 -0.27 -3.28
C GLU A 73 -0.52 -0.68 -4.04
N GLU A 74 -1.54 -1.15 -3.35
CA GLU A 74 -2.83 -1.46 -3.96
C GLU A 74 -3.51 -0.20 -4.50
N ALA A 75 -3.51 0.90 -3.75
CA ALA A 75 -4.11 2.16 -4.17
C ALA A 75 -3.48 2.68 -5.47
N LEU A 76 -2.15 2.64 -5.56
CA LEU A 76 -1.41 3.00 -6.78
C LEU A 76 -1.78 2.10 -7.95
N HIS A 77 -1.81 0.78 -7.75
CA HIS A 77 -2.19 -0.18 -8.78
C HIS A 77 -3.63 0.06 -9.28
N ARG A 78 -4.58 0.29 -8.39
CA ARG A 78 -5.97 0.56 -8.78
C ARG A 78 -6.11 1.86 -9.57
N LEU A 79 -5.31 2.87 -9.27
CA LEU A 79 -5.25 4.08 -10.09
C LEU A 79 -4.69 3.80 -11.48
N VAL A 80 -3.68 2.94 -11.62
CA VAL A 80 -3.20 2.47 -12.93
C VAL A 80 -4.32 1.81 -13.73
N GLU A 81 -5.03 0.86 -13.11
CA GLU A 81 -6.14 0.15 -13.77
C GLU A 81 -7.25 1.09 -14.24
N ILE A 82 -7.69 2.00 -13.37
CA ILE A 82 -8.79 2.92 -13.71
C ILE A 82 -8.37 3.84 -14.86
N HIS A 83 -7.21 4.52 -14.74
CA HIS A 83 -6.77 5.46 -15.76
C HIS A 83 -6.54 4.77 -17.09
N TYR A 84 -5.99 3.57 -17.10
CA TYR A 84 -5.84 2.79 -18.33
C TYR A 84 -7.20 2.42 -18.95
N LYS A 85 -8.17 1.96 -18.13
CA LYS A 85 -9.53 1.62 -18.61
C LYS A 85 -10.28 2.80 -19.21
N ILE A 86 -10.12 4.00 -18.66
CA ILE A 86 -10.79 5.21 -19.20
C ILE A 86 -10.01 5.90 -20.31
N GLY A 87 -8.88 5.32 -20.78
CA GLY A 87 -8.09 5.80 -21.89
C GLY A 87 -7.06 6.88 -21.53
N LEU A 88 -6.82 7.14 -20.25
CA LEU A 88 -5.81 8.10 -19.78
C LEU A 88 -4.46 7.38 -19.53
N GLU A 89 -3.85 6.87 -20.60
CA GLU A 89 -2.64 6.03 -20.51
C GLU A 89 -1.46 6.77 -19.87
N GLU A 90 -1.27 8.05 -20.15
CA GLU A 90 -0.16 8.82 -19.58
C GLU A 90 -0.30 8.99 -18.06
N GLU A 91 -1.52 9.19 -17.57
CA GLU A 91 -1.78 9.22 -16.13
C GLU A 91 -1.58 7.83 -15.50
N ALA A 92 -2.02 6.77 -16.18
CA ALA A 92 -1.79 5.40 -15.75
C ALA A 92 -0.28 5.09 -15.62
N LYS A 93 0.52 5.52 -16.59
CA LYS A 93 1.99 5.36 -16.58
C LYS A 93 2.63 6.11 -15.39
N LYS A 94 2.17 7.32 -15.06
CA LYS A 94 2.69 8.05 -13.88
C LYS A 94 2.55 7.26 -12.59
N TYR A 95 1.36 6.69 -12.34
CA TYR A 95 1.15 5.85 -11.16
C TYR A 95 1.94 4.54 -11.20
N ALA A 96 2.08 3.93 -12.39
CA ALA A 96 2.91 2.75 -12.57
C ALA A 96 4.40 3.02 -12.31
N TYR A 97 4.92 4.17 -12.75
CA TYR A 97 6.28 4.61 -12.43
C TYR A 97 6.48 4.83 -10.93
N LEU A 98 5.52 5.47 -10.27
CA LEU A 98 5.59 5.71 -8.83
C LEU A 98 5.60 4.38 -8.05
N LEU A 99 4.76 3.43 -8.45
CA LEU A 99 4.75 2.08 -7.90
C LEU A 99 6.06 1.33 -8.17
N GLY A 100 6.59 1.41 -9.40
CA GLY A 100 7.84 0.76 -9.77
C GLY A 100 9.07 1.36 -9.10
N TYR A 101 9.10 2.67 -8.89
CA TYR A 101 10.21 3.35 -8.23
C TYR A 101 10.32 2.97 -6.75
N ASN A 102 9.19 2.92 -6.03
CA ASN A 102 9.18 2.70 -4.59
C ASN A 102 9.01 1.22 -4.20
N TYR A 103 8.36 0.40 -5.04
CA TYR A 103 7.86 -0.93 -4.67
C TYR A 103 8.11 -1.99 -5.75
N GLN A 104 9.33 -2.04 -6.33
CA GLN A 104 9.70 -2.94 -7.43
C GLN A 104 9.46 -4.44 -7.15
N SER A 105 9.51 -4.85 -5.90
CA SER A 105 9.30 -6.25 -5.50
C SER A 105 7.85 -6.60 -5.21
N SER A 106 6.95 -5.65 -5.38
CA SER A 106 5.54 -5.77 -5.06
C SER A 106 4.80 -6.61 -6.09
N GLU A 107 3.87 -7.43 -5.63
CA GLU A 107 2.92 -8.12 -6.50
C GLU A 107 2.04 -7.13 -7.29
N TRP A 108 1.73 -5.99 -6.70
CA TRP A 108 0.97 -4.93 -7.34
C TRP A 108 1.72 -4.26 -8.49
N TYR A 109 3.05 -4.12 -8.35
CA TYR A 109 3.89 -3.66 -9.44
C TYR A 109 3.85 -4.62 -10.64
N GLU A 110 3.99 -5.91 -10.39
CA GLU A 110 3.91 -6.93 -11.45
C GLU A 110 2.55 -6.91 -12.16
N LYS A 111 1.46 -6.76 -11.40
CA LYS A 111 0.11 -6.62 -11.95
C LYS A 111 -0.02 -5.37 -12.82
N SER A 112 0.51 -4.23 -12.36
CA SER A 112 0.49 -2.97 -13.13
C SER A 112 1.29 -3.06 -14.42
N TYR A 113 2.46 -3.70 -14.36
CA TYR A 113 3.31 -3.87 -15.54
C TYR A 113 2.63 -4.72 -16.62
N LYS A 114 1.87 -5.73 -16.24
CA LYS A 114 1.09 -6.58 -17.16
C LYS A 114 -0.01 -5.82 -17.91
N ILE A 115 -0.52 -4.73 -17.38
CA ILE A 115 -1.52 -3.90 -18.05
C ILE A 115 -0.95 -3.32 -19.35
N PHE A 116 0.30 -2.83 -19.31
CA PHE A 116 0.99 -2.26 -20.47
C PHE A 116 1.68 -3.32 -21.34
N ASN A 117 2.10 -4.42 -20.76
CA ASN A 117 2.86 -5.49 -21.41
C ASN A 117 2.18 -6.84 -21.26
N LYS A 118 1.25 -7.16 -22.15
CA LYS A 118 0.50 -8.43 -22.12
C LYS A 118 1.37 -9.69 -22.26
N GLY A 119 2.59 -9.57 -22.80
CA GLY A 119 3.59 -10.66 -22.92
C GLY A 119 4.55 -10.77 -21.74
N TYR A 120 4.40 -9.98 -20.71
CA TYR A 120 5.30 -10.01 -19.56
C TYR A 120 5.12 -11.29 -18.72
N VAL A 121 6.18 -12.07 -18.63
CA VAL A 121 6.26 -13.20 -17.71
C VAL A 121 7.12 -12.77 -16.52
N PRO A 122 6.57 -12.72 -15.30
CA PRO A 122 7.34 -12.32 -14.13
C PRO A 122 8.51 -13.28 -13.93
N LYS A 123 9.72 -12.75 -13.70
CA LYS A 123 10.83 -13.57 -13.23
C LYS A 123 10.44 -14.17 -11.90
N ILE A 124 10.16 -15.47 -11.86
CA ILE A 124 9.84 -16.19 -10.63
C ILE A 124 11.01 -15.97 -9.68
N LYS A 125 10.84 -15.11 -8.67
CA LYS A 125 11.75 -15.09 -7.54
C LYS A 125 11.63 -16.47 -6.91
N LYS A 126 12.65 -17.34 -7.09
CA LYS A 126 12.74 -18.59 -6.34
C LYS A 126 12.57 -18.19 -4.87
N LYS A 127 11.40 -18.48 -4.29
CA LYS A 127 11.22 -18.41 -2.84
C LYS A 127 12.36 -19.28 -2.29
N LYS A 128 13.34 -18.66 -1.62
CA LYS A 128 14.34 -19.44 -0.88
C LYS A 128 13.53 -20.32 0.05
N ASN A 129 13.54 -21.60 -0.26
CA ASN A 129 12.77 -22.62 0.44
C ASN A 129 13.23 -22.58 1.90
N LYS A 130 12.44 -21.99 2.80
CA LYS A 130 12.71 -22.02 4.26
C LYS A 130 12.78 -23.47 4.77
N ASN A 131 12.24 -24.42 4.02
CA ASN A 131 12.30 -25.85 4.32
C ASN A 131 13.71 -26.43 4.26
N SER A 132 14.63 -25.84 3.47
CA SER A 132 16.03 -26.32 3.41
C SER A 132 16.80 -26.11 4.73
N LEU A 133 16.40 -25.17 5.55
CA LEU A 133 17.01 -24.95 6.88
C LEU A 133 16.46 -25.95 7.91
N ILE A 134 15.18 -26.27 7.85
CA ILE A 134 14.53 -27.24 8.73
C ILE A 134 15.06 -28.65 8.43
N ASP A 135 15.22 -28.99 7.13
CA ASP A 135 15.79 -30.30 6.74
C ASP A 135 17.26 -30.44 7.13
N LYS A 136 18.06 -29.36 7.04
CA LYS A 136 19.46 -29.34 7.53
C LYS A 136 19.58 -29.47 9.05
N ILE A 137 18.59 -29.06 9.79
CA ILE A 137 18.55 -29.22 11.26
C ILE A 137 18.14 -30.64 11.61
N LYS A 138 17.17 -31.23 10.91
CA LYS A 138 16.74 -32.61 11.13
C LYS A 138 17.82 -33.63 10.85
N THR A 139 18.67 -33.43 9.82
CA THR A 139 19.78 -34.33 9.50
C THR A 139 21.00 -34.22 10.42
N LYS A 140 21.02 -33.26 11.35
CA LYS A 140 22.09 -33.13 12.36
C LYS A 140 21.72 -33.65 13.77
N ILE A 141 20.46 -34.05 13.96
CA ILE A 141 19.94 -34.48 15.29
C ILE A 141 19.65 -36.01 15.34
N PHE A 142 19.76 -36.68 14.17
CA PHE A 142 19.67 -38.17 14.13
C PHE A 142 20.94 -38.73 13.54
#